data_f4c6feda0fe622264e9c68ad30868dbe
#
_entry.id   f4c6feda0fe622264e9c68ad30868dbe
#
_cell.length_a   1.000
_cell.length_b   1.000
_cell.length_c   1.000
_cell.angle_alpha   90.00
_cell.angle_beta   90.00
_cell.angle_gamma   90.00
#
_symmetry.space_group_name_H-M   'P 1'
#
loop_
_entity.id
_entity.type
_entity.pdbx_description
1 polymer ?
#
loop_
_entity_poly.entity_id
_entity_poly.type
_entity_poly.pdbx_seq_one_letter_code
_entity_poly.pdbx_strand_id
1 'polypeptide(L)'
;MTVLPLIVEDLSFRYRDRQGAAIHGISFEAHPGEILLIAGASGCGKTTLIRTINGLIPRSYKGELSGRVLVFGEETLKWKLSQVSQKIGTVLQDPERQILGTKVLNEVAFGLENLGMSRPEIFLRVDEALAFLKIEHLRERETFLLSGGEKQKVALAGVLAMRPGILLLDEPLASLDPASAQDTLDAVRRLADEGMTVLMVEHRVEDVLRIKPERVMFMSEGEVRYLGGLDGLSKVVNYREVKLPAEQIVERAKSDAAPVEIKILPGAGVSSSGSEALVRFEEVGFGYDAGTDILHNINLEINRGDVIAVLGPNGAGKTTFVKHAIGLLKPNSGRVLVDGRDTREASVAQIAGTLGYVFQSPSHMLFAPTVHEELAFGPTNLKHPKEKIEQEVKEALTIVNLSEKEQDPPLALSFGQQKRVSIAAILAMRSRILVMDEPTAGQDYQNYMNFMDSILQMPAFEAILFITHDVDLAVIYANRILMIADGRLVADGKPQEVLRDFDRLKACRLVPTSLLALNLKRFPESGRFMRAEALAHI
;
A
#
# COMPACT_ATOMS: atom_id res chain seq x y z
N MET A 1 10.80 41.66 2.61
CA MET A 1 10.28 40.54 1.82
C MET A 1 10.62 39.27 2.56
N THR A 2 9.64 38.47 2.91
CA THR A 2 9.87 37.17 3.58
C THR A 2 10.52 36.25 2.55
N VAL A 3 11.66 35.66 2.88
CA VAL A 3 12.35 34.69 2.00
C VAL A 3 11.48 33.44 1.91
N LEU A 4 11.10 33.03 0.71
CA LEU A 4 10.33 31.81 0.51
C LEU A 4 11.17 30.57 0.87
N PRO A 5 10.59 29.57 1.54
CA PRO A 5 11.28 28.33 1.89
C PRO A 5 11.80 27.58 0.68
N LEU A 6 11.00 27.48 -0.40
CA LEU A 6 11.34 26.73 -1.61
C LEU A 6 10.89 27.49 -2.86
N ILE A 7 11.77 27.60 -3.85
CA ILE A 7 11.46 28.05 -5.21
C ILE A 7 12.08 27.04 -6.17
N VAL A 8 11.30 26.58 -7.12
CA VAL A 8 11.70 25.69 -8.21
C VAL A 8 11.48 26.43 -9.52
N GLU A 9 12.51 26.53 -10.36
CA GLU A 9 12.47 27.32 -11.60
C GLU A 9 12.93 26.47 -12.78
N ASP A 10 12.03 26.28 -13.75
CA ASP A 10 12.22 25.59 -15.04
C ASP A 10 12.97 24.26 -14.92
N LEU A 11 12.59 23.47 -13.88
CA LEU A 11 13.30 22.27 -13.50
C LEU A 11 12.98 21.13 -14.45
N SER A 12 14.02 20.57 -15.08
CA SER A 12 13.92 19.40 -15.96
C SER A 12 15.03 18.41 -15.63
N PHE A 13 14.72 17.12 -15.70
CA PHE A 13 15.70 16.06 -15.47
C PHE A 13 15.44 14.84 -16.33
N ARG A 14 16.51 14.31 -16.97
CA ARG A 14 16.53 13.06 -17.71
C ARG A 14 17.55 12.12 -17.13
N TYR A 15 17.13 10.91 -16.71
CA TYR A 15 18.07 9.87 -16.29
C TYR A 15 18.94 9.41 -17.45
N ARG A 16 20.21 9.08 -17.16
CA ARG A 16 21.21 8.69 -18.17
C ARG A 16 20.75 7.49 -19.02
N ASP A 17 20.06 6.55 -18.41
CA ASP A 17 19.65 5.28 -19.03
C ASP A 17 18.23 5.32 -19.60
N ARG A 18 17.62 6.51 -19.72
CA ARG A 18 16.27 6.71 -20.28
C ARG A 18 16.29 7.68 -21.45
N GLN A 19 15.46 7.42 -22.47
CA GLN A 19 15.34 8.28 -23.64
C GLN A 19 14.52 9.55 -23.36
N GLY A 20 13.51 9.48 -22.48
CA GLY A 20 12.64 10.62 -22.15
C GLY A 20 13.03 11.32 -20.85
N ALA A 21 12.68 12.60 -20.74
CA ALA A 21 12.78 13.34 -19.49
C ALA A 21 11.81 12.76 -18.46
N ALA A 22 12.26 12.65 -17.21
CA ALA A 22 11.42 12.18 -16.10
C ALA A 22 10.58 13.33 -15.50
N ILE A 23 11.09 14.55 -15.60
CA ILE A 23 10.39 15.80 -15.29
C ILE A 23 10.84 16.88 -16.26
N HIS A 24 9.93 17.79 -16.63
CA HIS A 24 10.23 18.90 -17.52
C HIS A 24 9.50 20.21 -17.23
N GLY A 25 10.24 21.34 -17.26
CA GLY A 25 9.69 22.66 -17.15
C GLY A 25 8.95 22.96 -15.85
N ILE A 26 9.27 22.25 -14.75
CA ILE A 26 8.55 22.41 -13.49
C ILE A 26 8.97 23.72 -12.82
N SER A 27 7.98 24.60 -12.56
CA SER A 27 8.17 25.84 -11.83
C SER A 27 7.06 26.03 -10.79
N PHE A 28 7.46 26.25 -9.52
CA PHE A 28 6.55 26.58 -8.43
C PHE A 28 7.31 27.14 -7.23
N GLU A 29 6.53 27.72 -6.30
CA GLU A 29 7.01 28.21 -5.01
C GLU A 29 6.26 27.51 -3.90
N ALA A 30 6.87 27.33 -2.72
CA ALA A 30 6.20 26.88 -1.52
C ALA A 30 6.34 27.92 -0.40
N HIS A 31 5.28 28.07 0.40
CA HIS A 31 5.18 29.10 1.41
C HIS A 31 5.42 28.56 2.83
N PRO A 32 5.79 29.43 3.81
CA PRO A 32 5.93 29.01 5.19
C PRO A 32 4.61 28.43 5.75
N GLY A 33 4.67 27.28 6.42
CA GLY A 33 3.49 26.64 7.01
C GLY A 33 2.53 26.01 6.01
N GLU A 34 2.92 25.91 4.73
CA GLU A 34 2.10 25.30 3.69
C GLU A 34 2.27 23.79 3.64
N ILE A 35 1.16 23.08 3.47
CA ILE A 35 1.15 21.69 2.99
C ILE A 35 0.83 21.70 1.51
N LEU A 36 1.81 21.34 0.66
CA LEU A 36 1.63 21.12 -0.76
C LEU A 36 1.52 19.62 -1.03
N LEU A 37 0.31 19.15 -1.37
CA LEU A 37 0.09 17.77 -1.79
C LEU A 37 0.50 17.59 -3.25
N ILE A 38 1.36 16.61 -3.54
CA ILE A 38 1.78 16.24 -4.90
C ILE A 38 1.12 14.92 -5.27
N ALA A 39 0.17 14.96 -6.19
CA ALA A 39 -0.61 13.82 -6.67
C ALA A 39 -0.31 13.49 -8.14
N GLY A 40 -0.61 12.29 -8.57
CA GLY A 40 -0.44 11.83 -9.96
C GLY A 40 -0.17 10.33 -10.04
N ALA A 41 -0.25 9.76 -11.24
CA ALA A 41 -0.03 8.34 -11.49
C ALA A 41 1.40 7.88 -11.13
N SER A 42 1.60 6.59 -10.93
CA SER A 42 2.93 6.02 -10.74
C SER A 42 3.82 6.28 -11.97
N GLY A 43 5.05 6.69 -11.71
CA GLY A 43 6.02 6.99 -12.79
C GLY A 43 5.88 8.38 -13.43
N CYS A 44 4.93 9.23 -13.03
CA CYS A 44 4.77 10.57 -13.58
C CYS A 44 5.83 11.59 -13.14
N GLY A 45 6.85 11.20 -12.33
CA GLY A 45 7.97 12.08 -11.98
C GLY A 45 7.99 12.61 -10.54
N LYS A 46 7.01 12.31 -9.68
CA LYS A 46 6.90 12.81 -8.29
C LYS A 46 8.17 12.55 -7.45
N THR A 47 8.61 11.31 -7.38
CA THR A 47 9.83 10.93 -6.63
C THR A 47 11.08 11.56 -7.26
N THR A 48 11.12 11.77 -8.59
CA THR A 48 12.21 12.50 -9.27
C THR A 48 12.25 13.95 -8.82
N LEU A 49 11.10 14.62 -8.74
CA LEU A 49 10.99 15.98 -8.20
C LEU A 49 11.50 16.07 -6.76
N ILE A 50 11.03 15.17 -5.86
CA ILE A 50 11.52 15.09 -4.48
C ILE A 50 13.03 14.90 -4.41
N ARG A 51 13.59 13.98 -5.21
CA ARG A 51 15.04 13.72 -5.26
C ARG A 51 15.86 14.90 -5.80
N THR A 52 15.27 15.74 -6.61
CA THR A 52 15.93 16.95 -7.11
C THR A 52 15.91 18.03 -6.03
N ILE A 53 14.77 18.20 -5.34
CA ILE A 53 14.64 19.20 -4.27
C ILE A 53 15.60 18.88 -3.12
N ASN A 54 15.70 17.60 -2.69
CA ASN A 54 16.60 17.21 -1.59
C ASN A 54 18.07 17.03 -2.01
N GLY A 55 18.39 17.34 -3.27
CA GLY A 55 19.76 17.35 -3.80
C GLY A 55 20.38 15.98 -4.04
N LEU A 56 19.61 14.88 -4.00
CA LEU A 56 20.09 13.56 -4.41
C LEU A 56 20.31 13.51 -5.93
N ILE A 57 19.51 14.22 -6.71
CA ILE A 57 19.75 14.48 -8.12
C ILE A 57 20.50 15.82 -8.24
N PRO A 58 21.60 15.90 -9.00
CA PRO A 58 22.25 14.84 -9.82
C PRO A 58 23.34 14.05 -9.08
N ARG A 59 23.52 14.21 -7.76
CA ARG A 59 24.67 13.68 -7.01
C ARG A 59 24.68 12.14 -6.95
N SER A 60 23.56 11.55 -6.56
CA SER A 60 23.40 10.10 -6.43
C SER A 60 22.76 9.47 -7.67
N TYR A 61 21.98 10.23 -8.41
CA TYR A 61 21.31 9.78 -9.63
C TYR A 61 21.83 10.57 -10.81
N LYS A 62 22.60 9.92 -11.69
CA LYS A 62 23.23 10.56 -12.86
C LYS A 62 22.23 10.82 -13.97
N GLY A 63 22.36 11.99 -14.59
CA GLY A 63 21.49 12.40 -15.68
C GLY A 63 21.76 13.85 -16.07
N GLU A 64 20.92 14.39 -16.94
CA GLU A 64 20.94 15.77 -17.38
C GLU A 64 19.92 16.56 -16.58
N LEU A 65 20.37 17.55 -15.83
CA LEU A 65 19.57 18.45 -15.03
C LEU A 65 19.64 19.87 -15.62
N SER A 66 18.51 20.52 -15.80
CA SER A 66 18.40 21.95 -16.09
C SER A 66 17.41 22.62 -15.14
N GLY A 67 17.46 23.95 -15.09
CA GLY A 67 16.72 24.73 -14.10
C GLY A 67 17.43 24.77 -12.74
N ARG A 68 16.76 25.29 -11.71
CA ARG A 68 17.34 25.44 -10.38
C ARG A 68 16.33 25.27 -9.26
N VAL A 69 16.85 24.89 -8.09
CA VAL A 69 16.09 24.78 -6.85
C VAL A 69 16.74 25.70 -5.82
N LEU A 70 15.96 26.64 -5.30
CA LEU A 70 16.37 27.58 -4.27
C LEU A 70 15.67 27.22 -2.97
N VAL A 71 16.44 27.11 -1.89
CA VAL A 71 15.94 26.82 -0.53
C VAL A 71 16.39 27.96 0.37
N PHE A 72 15.44 28.67 0.96
CA PHE A 72 15.67 29.90 1.72
C PHE A 72 16.53 30.94 0.94
N GLY A 73 16.31 31.04 -0.39
CA GLY A 73 17.00 31.96 -1.28
C GLY A 73 18.36 31.49 -1.80
N GLU A 74 18.85 30.33 -1.35
CA GLU A 74 20.14 29.78 -1.80
C GLU A 74 19.95 28.53 -2.67
N GLU A 75 20.76 28.40 -3.74
CA GLU A 75 20.69 27.29 -4.67
C GLU A 75 21.24 25.99 -4.05
N THR A 76 20.44 24.92 -4.04
CA THR A 76 20.78 23.64 -3.37
C THR A 76 22.02 22.96 -3.96
N LEU A 77 22.32 23.17 -5.23
CA LEU A 77 23.52 22.61 -5.88
C LEU A 77 24.83 23.19 -5.36
N LYS A 78 24.82 24.38 -4.74
CA LYS A 78 25.99 25.01 -4.13
C LYS A 78 26.34 24.43 -2.76
N TRP A 79 25.41 23.70 -2.13
CA TRP A 79 25.61 23.12 -0.81
C TRP A 79 26.17 21.70 -0.87
N LYS A 80 26.84 21.25 0.19
CA LYS A 80 27.08 19.84 0.41
C LYS A 80 25.76 19.14 0.80
N LEU A 81 25.65 17.85 0.56
CA LEU A 81 24.43 17.09 0.89
C LEU A 81 24.09 17.18 2.40
N SER A 82 25.10 17.21 3.27
CA SER A 82 24.92 17.42 4.71
C SER A 82 24.33 18.80 5.07
N GLN A 83 24.54 19.83 4.29
CA GLN A 83 23.91 21.15 4.47
C GLN A 83 22.47 21.14 3.96
N VAL A 84 22.21 20.43 2.86
CA VAL A 84 20.85 20.25 2.34
C VAL A 84 20.00 19.52 3.39
N SER A 85 20.49 18.42 3.98
CA SER A 85 19.76 17.61 4.95
C SER A 85 19.45 18.33 6.27
N GLN A 86 20.19 19.40 6.62
CA GLN A 86 19.86 20.26 7.76
C GLN A 86 18.68 21.21 7.49
N LYS A 87 18.44 21.55 6.23
CA LYS A 87 17.37 22.47 5.82
C LYS A 87 16.14 21.74 5.33
N ILE A 88 16.35 20.58 4.71
CA ILE A 88 15.31 19.74 4.11
C ILE A 88 15.35 18.36 4.75
N GLY A 89 14.33 18.03 5.52
CA GLY A 89 14.10 16.69 6.03
C GLY A 89 13.38 15.85 4.97
N THR A 90 13.81 14.62 4.75
CA THR A 90 13.15 13.70 3.80
C THR A 90 12.79 12.39 4.48
N VAL A 91 11.52 11.99 4.36
CA VAL A 91 11.05 10.65 4.74
C VAL A 91 10.76 9.87 3.45
N LEU A 92 11.40 8.72 3.31
CA LEU A 92 11.30 7.86 2.13
C LEU A 92 10.04 6.99 2.20
N GLN A 93 9.58 6.52 1.04
CA GLN A 93 8.45 5.60 0.88
C GLN A 93 8.61 4.31 1.68
N ASP A 94 9.83 3.76 1.71
CA ASP A 94 10.17 2.54 2.42
C ASP A 94 11.04 2.89 3.66
N PRO A 95 10.47 2.89 4.87
CA PRO A 95 11.21 3.20 6.08
C PRO A 95 12.32 2.18 6.37
N GLU A 96 12.22 0.94 5.90
CA GLU A 96 13.26 -0.08 6.10
C GLU A 96 14.56 0.27 5.38
N ARG A 97 14.47 1.03 4.28
CA ARG A 97 15.65 1.55 3.56
C ARG A 97 16.27 2.78 4.22
N GLN A 98 15.53 3.44 5.12
CA GLN A 98 15.98 4.65 5.80
C GLN A 98 16.56 4.34 7.17
N ILE A 99 15.99 3.36 7.90
CA ILE A 99 16.39 2.99 9.26
C ILE A 99 17.72 2.22 9.22
N LEU A 100 18.72 2.74 9.91
CA LEU A 100 20.08 2.17 10.04
C LEU A 100 20.40 1.76 11.46
N GLY A 101 19.82 2.44 12.46
CA GLY A 101 20.05 2.20 13.87
C GLY A 101 19.40 0.89 14.36
N THR A 102 20.11 0.15 15.21
CA THR A 102 19.58 -1.09 15.80
C THR A 102 18.51 -0.85 16.87
N LYS A 103 18.52 0.33 17.50
CA LYS A 103 17.52 0.79 18.47
C LYS A 103 16.92 2.12 18.02
N VAL A 104 15.68 2.38 18.43
CA VAL A 104 14.98 3.63 18.13
C VAL A 104 15.77 4.85 18.58
N LEU A 105 16.33 4.84 19.80
CA LEU A 105 17.19 5.92 20.29
C LEU A 105 18.34 6.21 19.31
N ASN A 106 19.05 5.17 18.87
CA ASN A 106 20.22 5.33 18.00
C ASN A 106 19.80 5.83 16.60
N GLU A 107 18.66 5.35 16.09
CA GLU A 107 18.13 5.81 14.81
C GLU A 107 17.78 7.29 14.84
N VAL A 108 17.05 7.75 15.86
CA VAL A 108 16.64 9.16 15.97
C VAL A 108 17.83 10.07 16.27
N ALA A 109 18.84 9.58 17.01
CA ALA A 109 20.08 10.30 17.29
C ALA A 109 21.03 10.40 16.10
N PHE A 110 20.93 9.49 15.12
CA PHE A 110 21.92 9.30 14.05
C PHE A 110 22.25 10.59 13.28
N GLY A 111 21.24 11.35 12.86
CA GLY A 111 21.46 12.62 12.17
C GLY A 111 22.17 13.67 13.04
N LEU A 112 21.80 13.75 14.33
CA LEU A 112 22.37 14.69 15.27
C LEU A 112 23.83 14.38 15.63
N GLU A 113 24.16 13.08 15.74
CA GLU A 113 25.55 12.61 15.95
C GLU A 113 26.43 12.98 14.76
N ASN A 114 25.93 12.79 13.53
CA ASN A 114 26.65 13.17 12.31
C ASN A 114 26.87 14.69 12.20
N LEU A 115 26.02 15.50 12.84
CA LEU A 115 26.20 16.94 12.94
C LEU A 115 27.17 17.35 14.05
N GLY A 116 27.69 16.41 14.86
CA GLY A 116 28.62 16.67 15.96
C GLY A 116 27.99 17.40 17.14
N MET A 117 26.69 17.23 17.37
CA MET A 117 25.98 17.86 18.47
C MET A 117 26.39 17.28 19.83
N SER A 118 26.25 18.05 20.89
CA SER A 118 26.55 17.58 22.24
C SER A 118 25.56 16.48 22.69
N ARG A 119 26.05 15.51 23.44
CA ARG A 119 25.23 14.39 23.93
C ARG A 119 23.96 14.83 24.71
N PRO A 120 23.99 15.83 25.58
CA PRO A 120 22.80 16.35 26.27
C PRO A 120 21.76 16.91 25.27
N GLU A 121 22.21 17.63 24.24
CA GLU A 121 21.32 18.20 23.22
C GLU A 121 20.72 17.11 22.33
N ILE A 122 21.50 16.08 21.99
CA ILE A 122 21.00 14.92 21.24
C ILE A 122 19.84 14.28 22.00
N PHE A 123 20.02 13.94 23.28
CA PHE A 123 18.96 13.30 24.07
C PHE A 123 17.71 14.18 24.19
N LEU A 124 17.89 15.48 24.42
CA LEU A 124 16.77 16.41 24.47
C LEU A 124 15.95 16.38 23.19
N ARG A 125 16.60 16.51 22.03
CA ARG A 125 15.91 16.51 20.71
C ARG A 125 15.30 15.16 20.36
N VAL A 126 15.93 14.06 20.73
CA VAL A 126 15.37 12.71 20.56
C VAL A 126 14.08 12.58 21.38
N ASP A 127 14.12 12.95 22.67
CA ASP A 127 12.96 12.83 23.54
C ASP A 127 11.81 13.74 23.09
N GLU A 128 12.10 14.97 22.63
CA GLU A 128 11.12 15.87 22.02
C GLU A 128 10.47 15.27 20.75
N ALA A 129 11.27 14.70 19.84
CA ALA A 129 10.76 14.11 18.61
C ALA A 129 9.89 12.87 18.87
N LEU A 130 10.31 12.02 19.80
CA LEU A 130 9.53 10.85 20.22
C LEU A 130 8.21 11.24 20.88
N ALA A 131 8.23 12.24 21.75
CA ALA A 131 7.04 12.76 22.44
C ALA A 131 6.06 13.41 21.44
N PHE A 132 6.57 14.20 20.49
CA PHE A 132 5.74 14.80 19.44
C PHE A 132 4.93 13.76 18.65
N LEU A 133 5.54 12.60 18.35
CA LEU A 133 4.92 11.50 17.61
C LEU A 133 4.23 10.46 18.50
N LYS A 134 4.25 10.65 19.84
CA LYS A 134 3.65 9.75 20.84
C LYS A 134 4.22 8.32 20.79
N ILE A 135 5.55 8.21 20.61
CA ILE A 135 6.28 6.94 20.52
C ILE A 135 7.42 6.82 21.54
N GLU A 136 7.35 7.53 22.67
CA GLU A 136 8.37 7.50 23.74
C GLU A 136 8.60 6.07 24.27
N HIS A 137 7.54 5.28 24.31
CA HIS A 137 7.56 3.89 24.75
C HIS A 137 8.41 2.97 23.83
N LEU A 138 8.73 3.41 22.63
CA LEU A 138 9.58 2.68 21.69
C LEU A 138 11.07 2.98 21.84
N ARG A 139 11.45 3.98 22.64
CA ARG A 139 12.80 4.56 22.71
C ARG A 139 13.94 3.52 22.80
N GLU A 140 13.79 2.50 23.65
CA GLU A 140 14.79 1.45 23.86
C GLU A 140 14.54 0.19 23.00
N ARG A 141 13.47 0.18 22.19
CA ARG A 141 13.09 -0.96 21.38
C ARG A 141 14.03 -1.14 20.19
N GLU A 142 14.22 -2.38 19.78
CA GLU A 142 14.99 -2.73 18.59
C GLU A 142 14.16 -2.44 17.32
N THR A 143 14.77 -1.78 16.34
CA THR A 143 14.08 -1.28 15.15
C THR A 143 13.54 -2.40 14.27
N PHE A 144 14.17 -3.57 14.23
CA PHE A 144 13.70 -4.71 13.45
C PHE A 144 12.46 -5.40 14.04
N LEU A 145 12.17 -5.17 15.34
CA LEU A 145 10.95 -5.68 16.00
C LEU A 145 9.74 -4.76 15.85
N LEU A 146 9.92 -3.61 15.20
CA LEU A 146 8.85 -2.63 15.02
C LEU A 146 7.92 -3.03 13.87
N SER A 147 6.63 -2.73 14.01
CA SER A 147 5.67 -2.76 12.92
C SER A 147 6.01 -1.70 11.85
N GLY A 148 5.50 -1.86 10.62
CA GLY A 148 5.71 -0.89 9.54
C GLY A 148 5.30 0.53 9.94
N GLY A 149 4.19 0.70 10.67
CA GLY A 149 3.74 2.00 11.15
C GLY A 149 4.64 2.60 12.23
N GLU A 150 5.17 1.78 13.15
CA GLU A 150 6.15 2.23 14.14
C GLU A 150 7.47 2.63 13.46
N LYS A 151 7.95 1.85 12.48
CA LYS A 151 9.13 2.20 11.67
C LYS A 151 8.96 3.54 10.95
N GLN A 152 7.78 3.79 10.37
CA GLN A 152 7.48 5.07 9.71
C GLN A 152 7.55 6.25 10.68
N LYS A 153 6.94 6.11 11.88
CA LYS A 153 7.02 7.14 12.92
C LYS A 153 8.45 7.34 13.42
N VAL A 154 9.25 6.28 13.55
CA VAL A 154 10.67 6.38 13.93
C VAL A 154 11.51 7.08 12.86
N ALA A 155 11.32 6.76 11.58
CA ALA A 155 11.98 7.47 10.48
C ALA A 155 11.62 8.97 10.47
N LEU A 156 10.34 9.29 10.68
CA LEU A 156 9.88 10.68 10.81
C LEU A 156 10.51 11.37 12.05
N ALA A 157 10.61 10.68 13.21
CA ALA A 157 11.25 11.21 14.40
C ALA A 157 12.72 11.57 14.16
N GLY A 158 13.47 10.72 13.45
CA GLY A 158 14.86 10.98 13.09
C GLY A 158 15.03 12.24 12.24
N VAL A 159 14.10 12.47 11.33
CA VAL A 159 14.06 13.69 10.51
C VAL A 159 13.69 14.92 11.36
N LEU A 160 12.67 14.84 12.20
CA LEU A 160 12.19 15.95 13.02
C LEU A 160 13.21 16.38 14.07
N ALA A 161 13.98 15.44 14.65
CA ALA A 161 15.03 15.75 15.61
C ALA A 161 16.09 16.73 15.04
N MET A 162 16.31 16.71 13.73
CA MET A 162 17.20 17.66 13.04
C MET A 162 16.59 19.06 12.89
N ARG A 163 15.28 19.24 13.14
CA ARG A 163 14.53 20.51 13.02
C ARG A 163 14.70 21.17 11.64
N PRO A 164 14.37 20.47 10.53
CA PRO A 164 14.43 21.06 9.20
C PRO A 164 13.37 22.15 9.03
N GLY A 165 13.60 23.09 8.12
CA GLY A 165 12.59 24.10 7.74
C GLY A 165 11.60 23.62 6.69
N ILE A 166 11.98 22.60 5.91
CA ILE A 166 11.14 21.95 4.88
C ILE A 166 11.11 20.45 5.14
N LEU A 167 9.92 19.86 5.05
CA LEU A 167 9.71 18.42 5.17
C LEU A 167 9.21 17.85 3.84
N LEU A 168 9.94 16.89 3.29
CA LEU A 168 9.56 16.14 2.09
C LEU A 168 9.11 14.74 2.52
N LEU A 169 7.89 14.37 2.18
CA LEU A 169 7.30 13.08 2.49
C LEU A 169 6.98 12.34 1.18
N ASP A 170 7.65 11.23 0.92
CA ASP A 170 7.41 10.41 -0.28
C ASP A 170 6.58 9.20 0.10
N GLU A 171 5.27 9.25 -0.15
CA GLU A 171 4.25 8.24 0.17
C GLU A 171 4.27 7.77 1.66
N PRO A 172 4.19 8.70 2.63
CA PRO A 172 4.34 8.35 4.04
C PRO A 172 3.22 7.48 4.61
N LEU A 173 2.11 7.31 3.87
CA LEU A 173 0.95 6.52 4.32
C LEU A 173 0.92 5.10 3.75
N ALA A 174 1.84 4.73 2.85
CA ALA A 174 1.77 3.50 2.05
C ALA A 174 1.72 2.20 2.88
N SER A 175 2.38 2.16 4.04
CA SER A 175 2.48 0.97 4.92
C SER A 175 1.65 1.09 6.21
N LEU A 176 0.82 2.14 6.33
CA LEU A 176 0.09 2.45 7.54
C LEU A 176 -1.35 1.92 7.50
N ASP A 177 -1.80 1.35 8.60
CA ASP A 177 -3.24 1.17 8.82
C ASP A 177 -3.95 2.54 8.89
N PRO A 178 -5.28 2.61 8.62
CA PRO A 178 -5.98 3.88 8.54
C PRO A 178 -5.85 4.78 9.79
N ALA A 179 -5.82 4.19 11.00
CA ALA A 179 -5.67 4.98 12.23
C ALA A 179 -4.24 5.53 12.37
N SER A 180 -3.22 4.72 12.06
CA SER A 180 -1.83 5.18 12.05
C SER A 180 -1.59 6.25 10.97
N ALA A 181 -2.24 6.13 9.81
CA ALA A 181 -2.20 7.14 8.77
C ALA A 181 -2.81 8.46 9.25
N GLN A 182 -3.96 8.42 9.95
CA GLN A 182 -4.59 9.62 10.53
C GLN A 182 -3.68 10.28 11.56
N ASP A 183 -3.10 9.51 12.51
CA ASP A 183 -2.14 10.03 13.48
C ASP A 183 -0.96 10.75 12.82
N THR A 184 -0.45 10.19 11.72
CA THR A 184 0.67 10.77 10.95
C THR A 184 0.25 12.07 10.27
N LEU A 185 -0.94 12.09 9.64
CA LEU A 185 -1.48 13.29 9.01
C LEU A 185 -1.74 14.41 10.03
N ASP A 186 -2.27 14.08 11.20
CA ASP A 186 -2.50 15.05 12.28
C ASP A 186 -1.16 15.63 12.80
N ALA A 187 -0.10 14.81 12.86
CA ALA A 187 1.25 15.29 13.20
C ALA A 187 1.79 16.23 12.11
N VAL A 188 1.62 15.89 10.84
CA VAL A 188 2.01 16.74 9.71
C VAL A 188 1.28 18.08 9.72
N ARG A 189 -0.04 18.10 10.01
CA ARG A 189 -0.79 19.36 10.12
C ARG A 189 -0.26 20.25 11.24
N ARG A 190 0.00 19.67 12.43
CA ARG A 190 0.61 20.43 13.54
C ARG A 190 1.96 21.04 13.18
N LEU A 191 2.83 20.29 12.47
CA LEU A 191 4.12 20.81 12.00
C LEU A 191 3.95 22.01 11.05
N ALA A 192 2.98 21.93 10.14
CA ALA A 192 2.70 23.03 9.22
C ALA A 192 2.11 24.23 9.97
N ASP A 193 1.23 24.03 10.94
CA ASP A 193 0.68 25.10 11.80
C ASP A 193 1.76 25.79 12.64
N GLU A 194 2.85 25.07 12.97
CA GLU A 194 4.05 25.61 13.63
C GLU A 194 5.01 26.32 12.64
N GLY A 195 4.67 26.40 11.35
CA GLY A 195 5.41 27.13 10.34
C GLY A 195 6.32 26.29 9.44
N MET A 196 6.37 24.95 9.61
CA MET A 196 7.13 24.07 8.74
C MET A 196 6.47 23.96 7.35
N THR A 197 7.25 24.10 6.29
CA THR A 197 6.75 23.86 4.93
C THR A 197 6.80 22.37 4.60
N VAL A 198 5.69 21.79 4.16
CA VAL A 198 5.57 20.36 3.89
C VAL A 198 5.22 20.11 2.43
N LEU A 199 6.02 19.31 1.74
CA LEU A 199 5.68 18.74 0.44
C LEU A 199 5.41 17.24 0.64
N MET A 200 4.20 16.80 0.32
CA MET A 200 3.77 15.42 0.52
C MET A 200 3.36 14.79 -0.82
N VAL A 201 4.07 13.76 -1.23
CA VAL A 201 3.65 12.89 -2.35
C VAL A 201 2.74 11.81 -1.80
N GLU A 202 1.53 11.69 -2.33
CA GLU A 202 0.58 10.65 -1.93
C GLU A 202 -0.33 10.20 -3.07
N HIS A 203 -0.66 8.89 -3.03
CA HIS A 203 -1.71 8.28 -3.87
C HIS A 203 -3.07 8.25 -3.17
N ARG A 204 -3.08 8.23 -1.84
CA ARG A 204 -4.26 8.26 -0.98
C ARG A 204 -4.75 9.69 -0.78
N VAL A 205 -5.09 10.36 -1.88
CA VAL A 205 -5.44 11.79 -1.90
C VAL A 205 -6.60 12.07 -0.94
N GLU A 206 -7.65 11.25 -0.94
CA GLU A 206 -8.82 11.41 -0.05
C GLU A 206 -8.42 11.52 1.43
N ASP A 207 -7.45 10.72 1.89
CA ASP A 207 -7.00 10.77 3.28
C ASP A 207 -6.29 12.09 3.59
N VAL A 208 -5.44 12.58 2.68
CA VAL A 208 -4.73 13.85 2.86
C VAL A 208 -5.68 15.05 2.81
N LEU A 209 -6.77 14.98 2.05
CA LEU A 209 -7.77 16.07 2.00
C LEU A 209 -8.37 16.39 3.38
N ARG A 210 -8.37 15.44 4.31
CA ARG A 210 -8.88 15.63 5.69
C ARG A 210 -8.07 16.68 6.48
N ILE A 211 -6.77 16.79 6.22
CA ILE A 211 -5.92 17.79 6.87
C ILE A 211 -5.88 19.12 6.12
N LYS A 212 -6.72 19.30 5.10
CA LYS A 212 -6.92 20.52 4.31
C LYS A 212 -5.58 21.11 3.83
N PRO A 213 -4.85 20.42 2.95
CA PRO A 213 -3.65 21.00 2.36
C PRO A 213 -3.99 22.33 1.66
N GLU A 214 -3.11 23.31 1.75
CA GLU A 214 -3.31 24.65 1.17
C GLU A 214 -3.38 24.59 -0.34
N ARG A 215 -2.53 23.76 -0.97
CA ARG A 215 -2.53 23.55 -2.41
C ARG A 215 -2.29 22.09 -2.77
N VAL A 216 -2.74 21.74 -3.97
CA VAL A 216 -2.48 20.46 -4.62
C VAL A 216 -1.78 20.71 -5.94
N MET A 217 -0.69 19.97 -6.17
CA MET A 217 0.00 19.85 -7.46
C MET A 217 -0.38 18.51 -8.07
N PHE A 218 -0.95 18.53 -9.27
CA PHE A 218 -1.19 17.31 -10.03
C PHE A 218 -0.18 17.19 -11.15
N MET A 219 0.57 16.08 -11.16
CA MET A 219 1.59 15.77 -12.14
C MET A 219 1.15 14.65 -13.07
N SER A 220 1.40 14.83 -14.36
CA SER A 220 1.24 13.80 -15.38
C SER A 220 2.36 13.92 -16.41
N GLU A 221 2.93 12.79 -16.83
CA GLU A 221 3.98 12.72 -17.87
C GLU A 221 5.18 13.64 -17.62
N GLY A 222 5.58 13.82 -16.39
CA GLY A 222 6.72 14.67 -16.00
C GLY A 222 6.43 16.16 -15.91
N GLU A 223 5.18 16.60 -16.11
CA GLU A 223 4.76 18.00 -16.08
C GLU A 223 3.74 18.28 -14.97
N VAL A 224 3.68 19.53 -14.53
CA VAL A 224 2.62 20.03 -13.65
C VAL A 224 1.41 20.39 -14.50
N ARG A 225 0.33 19.62 -14.38
CA ARG A 225 -0.93 19.86 -15.07
C ARG A 225 -1.88 20.76 -14.29
N TYR A 226 -1.71 20.79 -12.97
CA TYR A 226 -2.49 21.65 -12.07
C TYR A 226 -1.67 22.02 -10.85
N LEU A 227 -1.79 23.26 -10.41
CA LEU A 227 -1.27 23.75 -9.13
C LEU A 227 -2.26 24.79 -8.58
N GLY A 228 -2.91 24.48 -7.48
CA GLY A 228 -3.92 25.37 -6.90
C GLY A 228 -4.66 24.73 -5.73
N GLY A 229 -5.74 25.37 -5.31
CA GLY A 229 -6.58 24.87 -4.23
C GLY A 229 -7.40 23.63 -4.62
N LEU A 230 -8.00 22.98 -3.61
CA LEU A 230 -8.75 21.73 -3.76
C LEU A 230 -9.94 21.82 -4.74
N ASP A 231 -10.63 22.96 -4.77
CA ASP A 231 -11.83 23.15 -5.59
C ASP A 231 -11.56 23.08 -7.10
N GLY A 232 -10.34 23.39 -7.51
CA GLY A 232 -9.91 23.30 -8.91
C GLY A 232 -9.42 21.90 -9.31
N LEU A 233 -8.94 21.12 -8.35
CA LEU A 233 -8.37 19.79 -8.60
C LEU A 233 -9.40 18.88 -9.29
N SER A 234 -10.61 18.81 -8.75
CA SER A 234 -11.68 17.95 -9.28
C SER A 234 -12.05 18.28 -10.73
N LYS A 235 -11.76 19.47 -11.24
CA LYS A 235 -12.07 19.88 -12.62
C LYS A 235 -11.01 19.42 -13.62
N VAL A 236 -9.76 19.22 -13.19
CA VAL A 236 -8.63 18.94 -14.06
C VAL A 236 -8.24 17.45 -14.01
N VAL A 237 -8.33 16.83 -12.83
CA VAL A 237 -7.87 15.46 -12.62
C VAL A 237 -8.90 14.44 -13.10
N ASN A 238 -8.46 13.42 -13.82
CA ASN A 238 -9.30 12.27 -14.11
C ASN A 238 -9.48 11.44 -12.83
N TYR A 239 -10.74 11.31 -12.35
CA TYR A 239 -11.08 10.57 -11.15
C TYR A 239 -10.71 9.08 -11.21
N ARG A 240 -10.42 8.55 -12.42
CA ARG A 240 -9.93 7.17 -12.60
C ARG A 240 -8.44 7.04 -12.29
N GLU A 241 -7.68 8.14 -12.37
CA GLU A 241 -6.23 8.15 -12.09
C GLU A 241 -5.92 8.42 -10.62
N VAL A 242 -6.78 9.19 -9.94
CA VAL A 242 -6.60 9.61 -8.56
C VAL A 242 -7.85 9.34 -7.76
N LYS A 243 -7.72 8.71 -6.60
CA LYS A 243 -8.82 8.45 -5.68
C LYS A 243 -9.31 9.76 -5.06
N LEU A 244 -10.45 10.25 -5.56
CA LEU A 244 -11.16 11.40 -5.02
C LEU A 244 -12.29 10.96 -4.07
N PRO A 245 -12.82 11.85 -3.22
CA PRO A 245 -14.03 11.56 -2.44
C PRO A 245 -15.19 11.09 -3.32
N ALA A 246 -15.95 10.10 -2.83
CA ALA A 246 -16.96 9.39 -3.65
C ALA A 246 -18.03 10.31 -4.22
N GLU A 247 -18.44 11.35 -3.47
CA GLU A 247 -19.42 12.32 -3.94
C GLU A 247 -18.92 13.09 -5.18
N GLN A 248 -17.64 13.43 -5.23
CA GLN A 248 -17.04 14.12 -6.38
C GLN A 248 -16.96 13.18 -7.60
N ILE A 249 -16.65 11.90 -7.37
CA ILE A 249 -16.63 10.89 -8.43
C ILE A 249 -18.05 10.71 -8.99
N VAL A 250 -19.07 10.55 -8.13
CA VAL A 250 -20.48 10.41 -8.54
C VAL A 250 -20.93 11.59 -9.37
N GLU A 251 -20.64 12.82 -8.94
CA GLU A 251 -21.06 14.02 -9.66
C GLU A 251 -20.49 14.08 -11.08
N ARG A 252 -19.24 13.67 -11.24
CA ARG A 252 -18.55 13.67 -12.54
C ARG A 252 -18.98 12.49 -13.43
N ALA A 253 -19.17 11.33 -12.84
CA ALA A 253 -19.53 10.11 -13.59
C ALA A 253 -20.97 10.14 -14.13
N LYS A 254 -21.82 11.07 -13.71
CA LYS A 254 -23.18 11.25 -14.25
C LYS A 254 -23.21 11.48 -15.76
N SER A 255 -22.17 12.12 -16.31
CA SER A 255 -22.04 12.38 -17.75
C SER A 255 -21.37 11.25 -18.52
N ASP A 256 -20.75 10.29 -17.84
CA ASP A 256 -20.05 9.18 -18.45
C ASP A 256 -21.02 8.03 -18.79
N ALA A 257 -20.60 7.12 -19.67
CA ALA A 257 -21.32 5.86 -19.86
C ALA A 257 -21.27 5.03 -18.57
N ALA A 258 -22.38 4.37 -18.22
CA ALA A 258 -22.41 3.48 -17.06
C ALA A 258 -21.27 2.44 -17.14
N PRO A 259 -20.51 2.23 -16.04
CA PRO A 259 -19.41 1.27 -16.05
C PRO A 259 -19.94 -0.14 -16.31
N VAL A 260 -19.14 -0.93 -17.04
CA VAL A 260 -19.45 -2.34 -17.25
C VAL A 260 -19.44 -3.05 -15.89
N GLU A 261 -20.55 -3.74 -15.60
CA GLU A 261 -20.68 -4.50 -14.36
C GLU A 261 -19.69 -5.66 -14.35
N ILE A 262 -18.80 -5.70 -13.33
CA ILE A 262 -17.89 -6.82 -13.15
C ILE A 262 -18.70 -7.95 -12.52
N LYS A 263 -18.85 -9.04 -13.27
CA LYS A 263 -19.42 -10.28 -12.75
C LYS A 263 -18.41 -10.88 -11.77
N ILE A 264 -18.68 -10.72 -10.49
CA ILE A 264 -17.99 -11.47 -9.44
C ILE A 264 -18.24 -12.97 -9.70
N LEU A 265 -17.27 -13.82 -9.38
CA LEU A 265 -17.24 -15.28 -9.63
C LEU A 265 -18.62 -15.94 -9.71
N PRO A 266 -18.90 -16.81 -10.70
CA PRO A 266 -20.16 -17.54 -10.79
C PRO A 266 -20.36 -18.39 -9.52
N GLY A 267 -21.36 -18.05 -8.72
CA GLY A 267 -21.66 -18.73 -7.44
C GLY A 267 -21.68 -17.81 -6.23
N ALA A 268 -21.29 -16.56 -6.35
CA ALA A 268 -21.40 -15.57 -5.28
C ALA A 268 -22.87 -15.37 -4.86
N GLY A 269 -23.25 -15.87 -3.70
CA GLY A 269 -24.56 -15.57 -3.10
C GLY A 269 -25.45 -16.73 -2.70
N VAL A 270 -25.07 -17.97 -2.96
CA VAL A 270 -25.86 -19.11 -2.46
C VAL A 270 -24.95 -19.96 -1.57
N SER A 271 -25.02 -19.74 -0.26
CA SER A 271 -24.66 -20.76 0.71
C SER A 271 -25.62 -21.93 0.52
N SER A 272 -25.32 -22.83 -0.41
CA SER A 272 -26.00 -24.12 -0.46
C SER A 272 -25.51 -24.91 0.76
N SER A 273 -26.37 -25.02 1.75
CA SER A 273 -26.21 -25.97 2.85
C SER A 273 -25.95 -27.34 2.25
N GLY A 274 -24.66 -27.74 2.17
CA GLY A 274 -24.25 -29.02 1.64
C GLY A 274 -23.00 -29.06 0.75
N SER A 275 -22.38 -27.92 0.37
CA SER A 275 -21.09 -27.95 -0.32
C SER A 275 -19.95 -28.11 0.69
N GLU A 276 -19.02 -29.01 0.41
CA GLU A 276 -17.83 -29.26 1.23
C GLU A 276 -16.96 -27.98 1.24
N ALA A 277 -16.62 -27.47 2.44
CA ALA A 277 -15.80 -26.27 2.61
C ALA A 277 -14.41 -26.49 2.00
N LEU A 278 -13.91 -25.53 1.24
CA LEU A 278 -12.56 -25.56 0.65
C LEU A 278 -11.48 -25.46 1.71
N VAL A 279 -11.71 -24.62 2.74
CA VAL A 279 -10.83 -24.50 3.91
C VAL A 279 -11.68 -24.43 5.17
N ARG A 280 -11.25 -25.11 6.22
CA ARG A 280 -11.93 -25.08 7.52
C ARG A 280 -10.91 -24.88 8.65
N PHE A 281 -11.18 -23.91 9.50
CA PHE A 281 -10.49 -23.69 10.76
C PHE A 281 -11.37 -24.18 11.90
N GLU A 282 -10.84 -25.04 12.76
CA GLU A 282 -11.56 -25.61 13.90
C GLU A 282 -10.77 -25.32 15.18
N GLU A 283 -11.27 -24.41 16.01
CA GLU A 283 -10.72 -24.01 17.31
C GLU A 283 -9.22 -23.65 17.27
N VAL A 284 -8.78 -22.99 16.19
CA VAL A 284 -7.37 -22.71 15.94
C VAL A 284 -6.82 -21.66 16.89
N GLY A 285 -5.82 -22.06 17.68
CA GLY A 285 -4.99 -21.18 18.51
C GLY A 285 -3.52 -21.30 18.15
N PHE A 286 -2.79 -20.17 18.20
CA PHE A 286 -1.37 -20.13 17.84
C PHE A 286 -0.61 -18.98 18.51
N GLY A 287 0.61 -19.28 18.96
CA GLY A 287 1.63 -18.33 19.39
C GLY A 287 3.01 -18.78 18.92
N TYR A 288 3.90 -17.82 18.58
CA TYR A 288 5.28 -18.13 18.14
C TYR A 288 6.13 -18.63 19.30
N ASP A 289 5.94 -18.08 20.51
CA ASP A 289 6.67 -18.42 21.72
C ASP A 289 5.70 -18.79 22.85
N ALA A 290 6.20 -19.53 23.84
CA ALA A 290 5.43 -19.87 25.02
C ALA A 290 5.03 -18.60 25.81
N GLY A 291 3.76 -18.24 25.75
CA GLY A 291 3.17 -17.10 26.46
C GLY A 291 2.75 -15.90 25.61
N THR A 292 2.92 -15.96 24.28
CA THR A 292 2.45 -14.90 23.37
C THR A 292 1.48 -15.48 22.36
N ASP A 293 0.20 -15.63 22.72
CA ASP A 293 -0.84 -16.08 21.81
C ASP A 293 -1.16 -14.98 20.78
N ILE A 294 -1.13 -15.35 19.49
CA ILE A 294 -1.42 -14.47 18.35
C ILE A 294 -2.77 -14.77 17.73
N LEU A 295 -3.21 -16.02 17.73
CA LEU A 295 -4.54 -16.43 17.30
C LEU A 295 -5.27 -17.15 18.43
N HIS A 296 -6.54 -16.79 18.63
CA HIS A 296 -7.35 -17.29 19.73
C HIS A 296 -8.65 -17.90 19.21
N ASN A 297 -8.74 -19.23 19.22
CA ASN A 297 -9.96 -19.98 18.94
C ASN A 297 -10.67 -19.57 17.65
N ILE A 298 -9.92 -19.53 16.53
CA ILE A 298 -10.47 -19.19 15.22
C ILE A 298 -11.32 -20.36 14.70
N ASN A 299 -12.58 -20.09 14.42
CA ASN A 299 -13.51 -21.00 13.77
C ASN A 299 -14.03 -20.34 12.49
N LEU A 300 -13.82 -20.97 11.32
CA LEU A 300 -14.16 -20.38 10.03
C LEU A 300 -14.22 -21.44 8.93
N GLU A 301 -15.13 -21.28 8.00
CA GLU A 301 -15.17 -22.02 6.74
C GLU A 301 -15.03 -21.07 5.55
N ILE A 302 -14.24 -21.45 4.54
CA ILE A 302 -14.12 -20.77 3.27
C ILE A 302 -14.75 -21.67 2.21
N ASN A 303 -15.71 -21.13 1.48
CA ASN A 303 -16.53 -21.87 0.56
C ASN A 303 -16.28 -21.44 -0.89
N ARG A 304 -16.72 -22.25 -1.82
CA ARG A 304 -16.74 -21.90 -3.24
C ARG A 304 -17.62 -20.66 -3.48
N GLY A 305 -17.12 -19.72 -4.27
CA GLY A 305 -17.79 -18.46 -4.55
C GLY A 305 -17.48 -17.34 -3.53
N ASP A 306 -16.74 -17.63 -2.45
CA ASP A 306 -16.32 -16.61 -1.52
C ASP A 306 -15.28 -15.66 -2.14
N VAL A 307 -15.56 -14.36 -2.08
CA VAL A 307 -14.61 -13.29 -2.29
C VAL A 307 -14.48 -12.53 -0.97
N ILE A 308 -13.48 -12.90 -0.20
CA ILE A 308 -13.34 -12.49 1.20
C ILE A 308 -12.33 -11.35 1.32
N ALA A 309 -12.74 -10.22 1.92
CA ALA A 309 -11.81 -9.24 2.44
C ALA A 309 -11.53 -9.53 3.92
N VAL A 310 -10.25 -9.72 4.26
CA VAL A 310 -9.78 -9.88 5.64
C VAL A 310 -9.29 -8.53 6.14
N LEU A 311 -10.07 -7.88 7.01
CA LEU A 311 -9.82 -6.56 7.55
C LEU A 311 -9.31 -6.63 8.99
N GLY A 312 -8.61 -5.59 9.44
CA GLY A 312 -8.15 -5.43 10.82
C GLY A 312 -6.85 -4.64 10.91
N PRO A 313 -6.44 -4.21 12.12
CA PRO A 313 -5.24 -3.41 12.32
C PRO A 313 -3.96 -4.20 12.00
N ASN A 314 -2.86 -3.47 11.82
CA ASN A 314 -1.54 -4.09 11.75
C ASN A 314 -1.25 -4.83 13.07
N GLY A 315 -0.64 -6.02 12.97
CA GLY A 315 -0.39 -6.87 14.14
C GLY A 315 -1.60 -7.69 14.65
N ALA A 316 -2.79 -7.56 14.06
CA ALA A 316 -3.99 -8.32 14.48
C ALA A 316 -3.94 -9.83 14.23
N GLY A 317 -2.90 -10.34 13.55
CA GLY A 317 -2.78 -11.77 13.24
C GLY A 317 -3.28 -12.18 11.85
N LYS A 318 -3.65 -11.23 10.95
CA LYS A 318 -4.19 -11.54 9.60
C LYS A 318 -3.25 -12.40 8.75
N THR A 319 -1.98 -11.99 8.63
CA THR A 319 -0.97 -12.76 7.88
C THR A 319 -0.68 -14.10 8.57
N THR A 320 -0.67 -14.14 9.91
CA THR A 320 -0.52 -15.38 10.69
C THR A 320 -1.68 -16.33 10.41
N PHE A 321 -2.92 -15.84 10.40
CA PHE A 321 -4.11 -16.60 10.04
C PHE A 321 -3.96 -17.24 8.64
N VAL A 322 -3.58 -16.46 7.63
CA VAL A 322 -3.38 -16.98 6.28
C VAL A 322 -2.23 -17.99 6.21
N LYS A 323 -1.12 -17.78 6.93
CA LYS A 323 0.00 -18.73 6.97
C LYS A 323 -0.40 -20.10 7.48
N HIS A 324 -1.44 -20.22 8.30
CA HIS A 324 -2.01 -21.52 8.70
C HIS A 324 -2.79 -22.17 7.56
N ALA A 325 -3.57 -21.39 6.79
CA ALA A 325 -4.29 -21.91 5.63
C ALA A 325 -3.36 -22.50 4.57
N ILE A 326 -2.21 -21.85 4.32
CA ILE A 326 -1.20 -22.33 3.35
C ILE A 326 -0.24 -23.37 3.95
N GLY A 327 -0.43 -23.76 5.22
CA GLY A 327 0.38 -24.78 5.90
C GLY A 327 1.81 -24.37 6.27
N LEU A 328 2.18 -23.11 6.14
CA LEU A 328 3.49 -22.57 6.56
C LEU A 328 3.62 -22.55 8.09
N LEU A 329 2.53 -22.33 8.80
CA LEU A 329 2.45 -22.43 10.25
C LEU A 329 1.52 -23.58 10.63
N LYS A 330 1.83 -24.23 11.73
CA LYS A 330 1.00 -25.29 12.30
C LYS A 330 0.36 -24.78 13.60
N PRO A 331 -0.95 -24.98 13.82
CA PRO A 331 -1.61 -24.48 15.02
C PRO A 331 -1.10 -25.20 16.28
N ASN A 332 -1.03 -24.45 17.41
CA ASN A 332 -0.73 -25.04 18.72
C ASN A 332 -1.94 -25.79 19.29
N SER A 333 -3.16 -25.33 18.97
CA SER A 333 -4.43 -26.00 19.31
C SER A 333 -5.39 -25.94 18.13
N GLY A 334 -6.36 -26.86 18.09
CA GLY A 334 -7.28 -26.98 16.98
C GLY A 334 -6.63 -27.55 15.72
N ARG A 335 -7.27 -27.36 14.57
CA ARG A 335 -6.75 -27.81 13.27
C ARG A 335 -7.22 -26.96 12.11
N VAL A 336 -6.47 -27.00 11.02
CA VAL A 336 -6.85 -26.38 9.74
C VAL A 336 -6.92 -27.47 8.69
N LEU A 337 -8.06 -27.56 8.01
CA LEU A 337 -8.30 -28.50 6.92
C LEU A 337 -8.32 -27.73 5.60
N VAL A 338 -7.60 -28.20 4.61
CA VAL A 338 -7.62 -27.69 3.23
C VAL A 338 -8.02 -28.83 2.31
N ASP A 339 -9.14 -28.68 1.62
CA ASP A 339 -9.72 -29.75 0.79
C ASP A 339 -9.86 -31.08 1.58
N GLY A 340 -10.33 -30.97 2.83
CA GLY A 340 -10.51 -32.08 3.78
C GLY A 340 -9.22 -32.62 4.41
N ARG A 341 -8.03 -32.14 4.06
CA ARG A 341 -6.74 -32.61 4.58
C ARG A 341 -6.22 -31.71 5.68
N ASP A 342 -5.81 -32.30 6.81
CA ASP A 342 -5.17 -31.54 7.89
C ASP A 342 -3.81 -30.97 7.44
N THR A 343 -3.65 -29.66 7.61
CA THR A 343 -2.39 -28.99 7.23
C THR A 343 -1.18 -29.49 8.00
N ARG A 344 -1.35 -30.11 9.17
CA ARG A 344 -0.25 -30.72 9.93
C ARG A 344 0.33 -31.95 9.25
N GLU A 345 -0.49 -32.68 8.49
CA GLU A 345 -0.12 -33.92 7.80
C GLU A 345 0.27 -33.69 6.34
N ALA A 346 -0.13 -32.54 5.77
CA ALA A 346 0.19 -32.17 4.39
C ALA A 346 1.47 -31.32 4.30
N SER A 347 2.26 -31.54 3.25
CA SER A 347 3.35 -30.63 2.89
C SER A 347 2.80 -29.33 2.28
N VAL A 348 3.58 -28.24 2.38
CA VAL A 348 3.25 -26.95 1.75
C VAL A 348 3.00 -27.11 0.26
N ALA A 349 3.79 -27.93 -0.44
CA ALA A 349 3.63 -28.20 -1.86
C ALA A 349 2.29 -28.88 -2.19
N GLN A 350 1.80 -29.80 -1.35
CA GLN A 350 0.49 -30.43 -1.54
C GLN A 350 -0.65 -29.42 -1.34
N ILE A 351 -0.52 -28.52 -0.36
CA ILE A 351 -1.52 -27.46 -0.12
C ILE A 351 -1.49 -26.43 -1.25
N ALA A 352 -0.30 -26.11 -1.80
CA ALA A 352 -0.14 -25.15 -2.90
C ALA A 352 -0.92 -25.57 -4.17
N GLY A 353 -1.15 -26.87 -4.39
CA GLY A 353 -2.03 -27.34 -5.46
C GLY A 353 -3.49 -26.93 -5.28
N THR A 354 -3.93 -26.57 -4.07
CA THR A 354 -5.29 -26.11 -3.78
C THR A 354 -5.32 -24.60 -3.50
N LEU A 355 -4.35 -24.08 -2.72
CA LEU A 355 -4.34 -22.70 -2.25
C LEU A 355 -3.01 -22.02 -2.61
N GLY A 356 -3.07 -21.01 -3.48
CA GLY A 356 -1.95 -20.16 -3.85
C GLY A 356 -1.92 -18.87 -3.05
N TYR A 357 -0.71 -18.40 -2.68
CA TYR A 357 -0.50 -17.21 -1.88
C TYR A 357 0.39 -16.20 -2.60
N VAL A 358 -0.08 -14.98 -2.75
CA VAL A 358 0.67 -13.85 -3.30
C VAL A 358 1.12 -12.94 -2.18
N PHE A 359 2.43 -12.76 -2.04
CA PHE A 359 3.03 -11.87 -1.05
C PHE A 359 2.75 -10.41 -1.36
N GLN A 360 2.79 -9.56 -0.33
CA GLN A 360 2.63 -8.11 -0.44
C GLN A 360 3.64 -7.52 -1.44
N SER A 361 4.93 -7.90 -1.33
CA SER A 361 5.96 -7.52 -2.28
C SER A 361 6.30 -8.67 -3.22
N PRO A 362 6.17 -8.50 -4.55
CA PRO A 362 6.53 -9.53 -5.53
C PRO A 362 7.99 -9.96 -5.42
N SER A 363 8.90 -9.05 -5.06
CA SER A 363 10.33 -9.35 -4.90
C SER A 363 10.65 -10.40 -3.83
N HIS A 364 9.71 -10.67 -2.90
CA HIS A 364 9.85 -11.74 -1.92
C HIS A 364 9.41 -13.11 -2.45
N MET A 365 8.83 -13.15 -3.64
CA MET A 365 8.29 -14.36 -4.27
C MET A 365 9.10 -14.74 -5.51
N LEU A 366 9.54 -13.75 -6.30
CA LEU A 366 10.20 -13.95 -7.59
C LEU A 366 11.70 -14.18 -7.40
N PHE A 367 12.23 -15.27 -7.98
CA PHE A 367 13.63 -15.66 -7.81
C PHE A 367 14.26 -16.31 -9.07
N ALA A 368 13.46 -16.75 -10.04
CA ALA A 368 13.95 -17.45 -11.22
C ALA A 368 14.63 -16.50 -12.22
N PRO A 369 15.55 -17.01 -13.08
CA PRO A 369 16.20 -16.22 -14.12
C PRO A 369 15.23 -15.66 -15.18
N THR A 370 14.17 -16.40 -15.50
CA THR A 370 13.17 -16.01 -16.50
C THR A 370 11.75 -16.16 -15.95
N VAL A 371 10.80 -15.44 -16.54
CA VAL A 371 9.37 -15.57 -16.21
C VAL A 371 8.88 -17.00 -16.49
N HIS A 372 9.33 -17.63 -17.58
CA HIS A 372 9.00 -19.02 -17.87
C HIS A 372 9.40 -19.96 -16.72
N GLU A 373 10.65 -19.89 -16.27
CA GLU A 373 11.16 -20.74 -15.19
C GLU A 373 10.47 -20.46 -13.85
N GLU A 374 10.10 -19.19 -13.58
CA GLU A 374 9.32 -18.81 -12.42
C GLU A 374 7.94 -19.50 -12.41
N LEU A 375 7.24 -19.49 -13.53
CA LEU A 375 5.93 -20.13 -13.65
C LEU A 375 6.01 -21.66 -13.65
N ALA A 376 7.05 -22.22 -14.25
CA ALA A 376 7.28 -23.67 -14.33
C ALA A 376 7.67 -24.30 -12.99
N PHE A 377 8.20 -23.49 -12.04
CA PHE A 377 8.71 -23.99 -10.77
C PHE A 377 7.65 -24.72 -9.94
N GLY A 378 6.47 -24.12 -9.77
CA GLY A 378 5.37 -24.72 -9.00
C GLY A 378 4.90 -26.06 -9.59
N PRO A 379 4.47 -26.10 -10.85
CA PRO A 379 4.03 -27.33 -11.53
C PRO A 379 5.10 -28.43 -11.53
N THR A 380 6.40 -28.07 -11.67
CA THR A 380 7.53 -29.01 -11.58
C THR A 380 7.59 -29.68 -10.19
N ASN A 381 7.46 -28.90 -9.11
CA ASN A 381 7.45 -29.43 -7.76
C ASN A 381 6.19 -30.27 -7.45
N LEU A 382 5.08 -29.97 -8.13
CA LEU A 382 3.84 -30.76 -8.09
C LEU A 382 3.93 -32.02 -8.97
N LYS A 383 5.08 -32.25 -9.66
CA LYS A 383 5.37 -33.41 -10.52
C LYS A 383 4.43 -33.52 -11.73
N HIS A 384 4.02 -32.37 -12.29
CA HIS A 384 3.27 -32.37 -13.56
C HIS A 384 4.19 -32.88 -14.72
N PRO A 385 3.65 -33.56 -15.74
CA PRO A 385 4.38 -33.92 -16.95
C PRO A 385 4.88 -32.66 -17.70
N LYS A 386 6.06 -32.75 -18.35
CA LYS A 386 6.67 -31.60 -19.04
C LYS A 386 5.76 -30.92 -20.06
N GLU A 387 5.08 -31.71 -20.91
CA GLU A 387 4.16 -31.18 -21.90
C GLU A 387 3.00 -30.40 -21.26
N LYS A 388 2.55 -30.86 -20.08
CA LYS A 388 1.50 -30.19 -19.32
C LYS A 388 2.02 -28.88 -18.69
N ILE A 389 3.26 -28.86 -18.18
CA ILE A 389 3.89 -27.64 -17.63
C ILE A 389 3.98 -26.55 -18.70
N GLU A 390 4.46 -26.87 -19.91
CA GLU A 390 4.54 -25.93 -21.02
C GLU A 390 3.17 -25.32 -21.37
N GLN A 391 2.14 -26.17 -21.38
CA GLN A 391 0.77 -25.71 -21.63
C GLN A 391 0.27 -24.80 -20.51
N GLU A 392 0.47 -25.17 -19.24
CA GLU A 392 0.02 -24.41 -18.06
C GLU A 392 0.73 -23.05 -17.98
N VAL A 393 2.02 -22.99 -18.25
CA VAL A 393 2.80 -21.74 -18.33
C VAL A 393 2.25 -20.83 -19.42
N LYS A 394 2.06 -21.36 -20.63
CA LYS A 394 1.54 -20.58 -21.77
C LYS A 394 0.14 -20.03 -21.50
N GLU A 395 -0.75 -20.84 -20.93
CA GLU A 395 -2.11 -20.43 -20.57
C GLU A 395 -2.07 -19.34 -19.49
N ALA A 396 -1.26 -19.51 -18.45
CA ALA A 396 -1.10 -18.53 -17.37
C ALA A 396 -0.58 -17.18 -17.89
N LEU A 397 0.45 -17.19 -18.75
CA LEU A 397 0.99 -15.98 -19.38
C LEU A 397 -0.05 -15.26 -20.25
N THR A 398 -0.87 -16.01 -20.96
CA THR A 398 -1.95 -15.46 -21.79
C THR A 398 -3.00 -14.76 -20.91
N ILE A 399 -3.42 -15.40 -19.81
CA ILE A 399 -4.42 -14.86 -18.87
C ILE A 399 -3.96 -13.53 -18.28
N VAL A 400 -2.68 -13.43 -17.89
CA VAL A 400 -2.13 -12.21 -17.28
C VAL A 400 -1.59 -11.20 -18.30
N ASN A 401 -1.71 -11.48 -19.59
CA ASN A 401 -1.23 -10.64 -20.70
C ASN A 401 0.28 -10.31 -20.59
N LEU A 402 1.10 -11.36 -20.46
CA LEU A 402 2.56 -11.27 -20.36
C LEU A 402 3.29 -12.25 -21.28
N SER A 403 2.64 -12.79 -22.31
CA SER A 403 3.24 -13.78 -23.23
C SER A 403 4.54 -13.28 -23.89
N GLU A 404 4.64 -11.99 -24.19
CA GLU A 404 5.83 -11.39 -24.79
C GLU A 404 7.02 -11.27 -23.81
N LYS A 405 6.78 -11.49 -22.50
CA LYS A 405 7.75 -11.35 -21.41
C LYS A 405 8.25 -12.67 -20.85
N GLU A 406 7.94 -13.76 -21.52
CA GLU A 406 8.22 -15.12 -21.08
C GLU A 406 9.72 -15.36 -20.77
N GLN A 407 10.61 -14.77 -21.59
CA GLN A 407 12.06 -14.94 -21.45
C GLN A 407 12.75 -13.79 -20.67
N ASP A 408 11.99 -12.77 -20.26
CA ASP A 408 12.54 -11.64 -19.52
C ASP A 408 12.83 -12.07 -18.06
N PRO A 409 13.83 -11.47 -17.40
CA PRO A 409 14.04 -11.66 -15.96
C PRO A 409 12.87 -11.05 -15.16
N PRO A 410 12.22 -11.81 -14.26
CA PRO A 410 11.06 -11.30 -13.50
C PRO A 410 11.33 -9.99 -12.74
N LEU A 411 12.51 -9.88 -12.11
CA LEU A 411 12.88 -8.70 -11.32
C LEU A 411 13.23 -7.46 -12.16
N ALA A 412 13.43 -7.60 -13.48
CA ALA A 412 13.62 -6.47 -14.40
C ALA A 412 12.29 -5.84 -14.85
N LEU A 413 11.18 -6.50 -14.61
CA LEU A 413 9.84 -6.04 -14.98
C LEU A 413 9.36 -4.90 -14.05
N SER A 414 8.36 -4.13 -14.51
CA SER A 414 7.70 -3.15 -13.65
C SER A 414 6.98 -3.84 -12.48
N PHE A 415 6.76 -3.10 -11.37
CA PHE A 415 6.11 -3.65 -10.18
C PHE A 415 4.75 -4.31 -10.49
N GLY A 416 3.93 -3.67 -11.33
CA GLY A 416 2.64 -4.26 -11.75
C GLY A 416 2.80 -5.52 -12.62
N GLN A 417 3.84 -5.59 -13.46
CA GLN A 417 4.16 -6.80 -14.21
C GLN A 417 4.67 -7.91 -13.28
N GLN A 418 5.53 -7.59 -12.31
CA GLN A 418 5.99 -8.54 -11.29
C GLN A 418 4.81 -9.15 -10.50
N LYS A 419 3.83 -8.34 -10.08
CA LYS A 419 2.61 -8.85 -9.44
C LYS A 419 1.84 -9.80 -10.36
N ARG A 420 1.71 -9.48 -11.64
CA ARG A 420 1.05 -10.36 -12.60
C ARG A 420 1.83 -11.67 -12.80
N VAL A 421 3.16 -11.64 -12.81
CA VAL A 421 3.99 -12.87 -12.82
C VAL A 421 3.74 -13.71 -11.57
N SER A 422 3.68 -13.11 -10.39
CA SER A 422 3.37 -13.83 -9.14
C SER A 422 2.02 -14.56 -9.19
N ILE A 423 1.00 -13.92 -9.78
CA ILE A 423 -0.32 -14.56 -9.95
C ILE A 423 -0.26 -15.64 -11.03
N ALA A 424 0.45 -15.40 -12.14
CA ALA A 424 0.62 -16.37 -13.20
C ALA A 424 1.30 -17.66 -12.71
N ALA A 425 2.26 -17.54 -11.77
CA ALA A 425 2.88 -18.70 -11.13
C ALA A 425 1.86 -19.55 -10.36
N ILE A 426 0.88 -18.91 -9.69
CA ILE A 426 -0.20 -19.60 -9.00
C ILE A 426 -1.20 -20.22 -9.98
N LEU A 427 -1.53 -19.49 -11.06
CA LEU A 427 -2.39 -20.02 -12.12
C LEU A 427 -1.79 -21.26 -12.78
N ALA A 428 -0.47 -21.26 -13.03
CA ALA A 428 0.24 -22.39 -13.59
C ALA A 428 0.16 -23.64 -12.70
N MET A 429 0.14 -23.47 -11.36
CA MET A 429 -0.09 -24.57 -10.41
C MET A 429 -1.54 -25.09 -10.38
N ARG A 430 -2.49 -24.43 -11.05
CA ARG A 430 -3.93 -24.76 -11.00
C ARG A 430 -4.52 -24.68 -9.59
N SER A 431 -4.00 -23.79 -8.74
CA SER A 431 -4.56 -23.56 -7.42
C SER A 431 -6.02 -23.08 -7.53
N ARG A 432 -6.90 -23.63 -6.69
CA ARG A 432 -8.34 -23.34 -6.68
C ARG A 432 -8.69 -22.09 -5.88
N ILE A 433 -7.87 -21.75 -4.89
CA ILE A 433 -8.04 -20.61 -3.99
C ILE A 433 -6.87 -19.66 -4.18
N LEU A 434 -7.17 -18.39 -4.41
CA LEU A 434 -6.15 -17.33 -4.44
C LEU A 434 -6.20 -16.53 -3.15
N VAL A 435 -5.06 -16.42 -2.48
CA VAL A 435 -4.90 -15.54 -1.32
C VAL A 435 -3.88 -14.47 -1.64
N MET A 436 -4.21 -13.21 -1.36
CA MET A 436 -3.34 -12.07 -1.62
C MET A 436 -3.16 -11.26 -0.34
N ASP A 437 -1.92 -10.93 0.00
CA ASP A 437 -1.60 -10.06 1.14
C ASP A 437 -1.34 -8.64 0.62
N GLU A 438 -2.18 -7.69 1.03
CA GLU A 438 -2.14 -6.27 0.63
C GLU A 438 -1.94 -6.09 -0.90
N PRO A 439 -2.88 -6.57 -1.73
CA PRO A 439 -2.71 -6.65 -3.19
C PRO A 439 -2.50 -5.29 -3.86
N THR A 440 -2.91 -4.21 -3.22
CA THR A 440 -2.87 -2.84 -3.76
C THR A 440 -1.72 -1.99 -3.23
N ALA A 441 -0.96 -2.49 -2.24
CA ALA A 441 0.16 -1.76 -1.67
C ALA A 441 1.17 -1.32 -2.75
N GLY A 442 1.58 -0.05 -2.70
CA GLY A 442 2.56 0.53 -3.63
C GLY A 442 2.06 0.73 -5.07
N GLN A 443 0.75 0.71 -5.30
CA GLN A 443 0.15 1.00 -6.60
C GLN A 443 -0.70 2.27 -6.55
N ASP A 444 -0.78 2.99 -7.68
CA ASP A 444 -1.76 4.06 -7.85
C ASP A 444 -3.19 3.50 -8.03
N TYR A 445 -4.17 4.38 -7.88
CA TYR A 445 -5.59 4.02 -7.91
C TYR A 445 -6.01 3.26 -9.16
N GLN A 446 -5.62 3.75 -10.34
CA GLN A 446 -5.98 3.13 -11.61
C GLN A 446 -5.37 1.74 -11.78
N ASN A 447 -4.08 1.60 -11.43
CA ASN A 447 -3.37 0.34 -11.58
C ASN A 447 -3.95 -0.74 -10.65
N TYR A 448 -4.27 -0.41 -9.39
CA TYR A 448 -4.83 -1.41 -8.50
C TYR A 448 -6.27 -1.80 -8.86
N MET A 449 -7.09 -0.85 -9.33
CA MET A 449 -8.45 -1.15 -9.80
C MET A 449 -8.42 -2.09 -11.00
N ASN A 450 -7.59 -1.78 -12.01
CA ASN A 450 -7.41 -2.65 -13.17
C ASN A 450 -6.89 -4.04 -12.79
N PHE A 451 -6.00 -4.10 -11.81
CA PHE A 451 -5.44 -5.35 -11.28
C PHE A 451 -6.53 -6.21 -10.62
N MET A 452 -7.30 -5.66 -9.70
CA MET A 452 -8.38 -6.38 -9.02
C MET A 452 -9.48 -6.81 -9.99
N ASP A 453 -9.84 -5.95 -10.96
CA ASP A 453 -10.79 -6.27 -12.03
C ASP A 453 -10.35 -7.47 -12.85
N SER A 454 -9.06 -7.50 -13.21
CA SER A 454 -8.49 -8.61 -13.98
C SER A 454 -8.55 -9.92 -13.20
N ILE A 455 -8.23 -9.90 -11.90
CA ILE A 455 -8.24 -11.11 -11.05
C ILE A 455 -9.65 -11.68 -10.90
N LEU A 456 -10.64 -10.82 -10.63
CA LEU A 456 -12.02 -11.28 -10.39
C LEU A 456 -12.70 -11.81 -11.65
N GLN A 457 -12.20 -11.45 -12.83
CA GLN A 457 -12.66 -11.99 -14.11
C GLN A 457 -11.99 -13.32 -14.48
N MET A 458 -10.96 -13.76 -13.74
CA MET A 458 -10.28 -15.03 -14.00
C MET A 458 -11.15 -16.23 -13.61
N PRO A 459 -11.56 -17.09 -14.55
CA PRO A 459 -12.44 -18.22 -14.24
C PRO A 459 -11.75 -19.36 -13.48
N ALA A 460 -10.47 -19.23 -13.22
CA ALA A 460 -9.63 -20.29 -12.65
C ALA A 460 -9.81 -20.48 -11.14
N PHE A 461 -10.25 -19.46 -10.40
CA PHE A 461 -10.35 -19.52 -8.96
C PHE A 461 -11.78 -19.82 -8.50
N GLU A 462 -11.90 -20.68 -7.50
CA GLU A 462 -13.16 -21.04 -6.83
C GLU A 462 -13.45 -20.14 -5.62
N ALA A 463 -12.41 -19.63 -4.96
CA ALA A 463 -12.50 -18.62 -3.91
C ALA A 463 -11.29 -17.68 -3.97
N ILE A 464 -11.50 -16.43 -3.53
CA ILE A 464 -10.47 -15.41 -3.46
C ILE A 464 -10.50 -14.80 -2.06
N LEU A 465 -9.33 -14.71 -1.41
CA LEU A 465 -9.13 -13.98 -0.17
C LEU A 465 -8.12 -12.87 -0.39
N PHE A 466 -8.39 -11.69 0.12
CA PHE A 466 -7.39 -10.63 0.15
C PHE A 466 -7.35 -9.95 1.52
N ILE A 467 -6.16 -9.91 2.08
CA ILE A 467 -5.89 -9.14 3.30
C ILE A 467 -5.73 -7.69 2.87
N THR A 468 -6.45 -6.80 3.52
CA THR A 468 -6.29 -5.36 3.26
C THR A 468 -6.71 -4.52 4.47
N HIS A 469 -6.21 -3.29 4.51
CA HIS A 469 -6.71 -2.23 5.38
C HIS A 469 -7.53 -1.18 4.59
N ASP A 470 -7.62 -1.31 3.27
CA ASP A 470 -8.44 -0.44 2.41
C ASP A 470 -9.90 -0.91 2.41
N VAL A 471 -10.74 -0.14 3.12
CA VAL A 471 -12.18 -0.41 3.22
C VAL A 471 -12.87 -0.32 1.86
N ASP A 472 -12.40 0.52 0.95
CA ASP A 472 -13.01 0.66 -0.38
C ASP A 472 -12.81 -0.59 -1.24
N LEU A 473 -11.67 -1.27 -1.13
CA LEU A 473 -11.49 -2.57 -1.78
C LEU A 473 -12.53 -3.59 -1.28
N ALA A 474 -12.76 -3.62 0.03
CA ALA A 474 -13.75 -4.49 0.62
C ALA A 474 -15.17 -4.15 0.14
N VAL A 475 -15.50 -2.84 0.08
CA VAL A 475 -16.79 -2.34 -0.44
C VAL A 475 -17.01 -2.71 -1.91
N ILE A 476 -15.98 -2.59 -2.73
CA ILE A 476 -16.09 -2.78 -4.20
C ILE A 476 -16.11 -4.25 -4.57
N TYR A 477 -15.30 -5.07 -3.93
CA TYR A 477 -14.95 -6.39 -4.44
C TYR A 477 -15.38 -7.57 -3.57
N ALA A 478 -15.55 -7.38 -2.25
CA ALA A 478 -15.88 -8.49 -1.38
C ALA A 478 -17.38 -8.82 -1.37
N ASN A 479 -17.70 -10.09 -1.32
CA ASN A 479 -19.05 -10.57 -0.99
C ASN A 479 -19.15 -11.02 0.48
N ARG A 480 -18.01 -11.14 1.19
CA ARG A 480 -17.91 -11.50 2.60
C ARG A 480 -16.73 -10.77 3.26
N ILE A 481 -16.93 -10.30 4.47
CA ILE A 481 -15.92 -9.61 5.27
C ILE A 481 -15.59 -10.45 6.49
N LEU A 482 -14.30 -10.68 6.71
CA LEU A 482 -13.75 -11.17 7.97
C LEU A 482 -13.03 -10.02 8.67
N MET A 483 -13.34 -9.76 9.93
CA MET A 483 -12.59 -8.79 10.74
C MET A 483 -11.81 -9.52 11.82
N ILE A 484 -10.50 -9.29 11.84
CA ILE A 484 -9.60 -9.87 12.85
C ILE A 484 -9.03 -8.73 13.69
N ALA A 485 -9.21 -8.84 15.01
CA ALA A 485 -8.61 -7.94 15.99
C ALA A 485 -8.12 -8.75 17.19
N ASP A 486 -6.94 -8.41 17.71
CA ASP A 486 -6.30 -9.09 18.84
C ASP A 486 -6.33 -10.63 18.71
N GLY A 487 -6.02 -11.11 17.51
CA GLY A 487 -5.99 -12.56 17.21
C GLY A 487 -7.33 -13.27 17.19
N ARG A 488 -8.45 -12.54 17.22
CA ARG A 488 -9.81 -13.10 17.23
C ARG A 488 -10.59 -12.70 15.99
N LEU A 489 -11.45 -13.58 15.51
CA LEU A 489 -12.45 -13.25 14.50
C LEU A 489 -13.60 -12.48 15.19
N VAL A 490 -13.65 -11.15 14.99
CA VAL A 490 -14.63 -10.28 15.66
C VAL A 490 -15.86 -10.01 14.80
N ALA A 491 -15.80 -10.27 13.51
CA ALA A 491 -16.95 -10.26 12.61
C ALA A 491 -16.71 -11.17 11.40
N ASP A 492 -17.79 -11.79 10.93
CA ASP A 492 -17.90 -12.58 9.71
C ASP A 492 -19.29 -12.38 9.11
N GLY A 493 -19.39 -11.89 7.90
CA GLY A 493 -20.68 -11.62 7.28
C GLY A 493 -20.59 -10.81 5.99
N LYS A 494 -21.75 -10.43 5.48
CA LYS A 494 -21.85 -9.61 4.26
C LYS A 494 -21.30 -8.19 4.49
N PRO A 495 -20.71 -7.55 3.49
CA PRO A 495 -20.15 -6.20 3.61
C PRO A 495 -21.12 -5.18 4.25
N GLN A 496 -22.37 -5.16 3.82
CA GLN A 496 -23.39 -4.23 4.33
C GLN A 496 -23.80 -4.48 5.79
N GLU A 497 -23.57 -5.68 6.31
CA GLU A 497 -23.86 -6.04 7.71
C GLU A 497 -22.68 -5.70 8.61
N VAL A 498 -21.47 -6.03 8.16
CA VAL A 498 -20.24 -5.85 8.94
C VAL A 498 -19.79 -4.40 8.96
N LEU A 499 -19.77 -3.72 7.80
CA LEU A 499 -19.19 -2.37 7.65
C LEU A 499 -20.13 -1.23 8.10
N ARG A 500 -21.39 -1.49 8.42
CA ARG A 500 -22.30 -0.47 8.98
C ARG A 500 -22.04 -0.15 10.46
N ASP A 501 -21.31 -1.03 11.16
CA ASP A 501 -20.96 -0.87 12.57
C ASP A 501 -19.68 -0.04 12.70
N PHE A 502 -19.83 1.29 12.77
CA PHE A 502 -18.70 2.21 12.84
C PHE A 502 -17.91 2.11 14.16
N ASP A 503 -18.56 1.72 15.26
CA ASP A 503 -17.87 1.51 16.52
C ASP A 503 -16.92 0.30 16.43
N ARG A 504 -17.36 -0.76 15.76
CA ARG A 504 -16.53 -1.93 15.46
C ARG A 504 -15.38 -1.59 14.51
N LEU A 505 -15.65 -0.82 13.43
CA LEU A 505 -14.60 -0.32 12.53
C LEU A 505 -13.53 0.42 13.31
N LYS A 506 -13.93 1.36 14.17
CA LYS A 506 -13.02 2.14 15.02
C LYS A 506 -12.22 1.26 16.00
N ALA A 507 -12.87 0.29 16.65
CA ALA A 507 -12.21 -0.68 17.53
C ALA A 507 -11.16 -1.51 16.76
N CYS A 508 -11.41 -1.80 15.48
CA CYS A 508 -10.46 -2.46 14.57
C CYS A 508 -9.50 -1.47 13.87
N ARG A 509 -9.40 -0.23 14.33
CA ARG A 509 -8.54 0.83 13.76
C ARG A 509 -8.78 1.11 12.27
N LEU A 510 -9.98 0.80 11.78
CA LEU A 510 -10.45 1.13 10.44
C LEU A 510 -11.20 2.47 10.46
N VAL A 511 -11.10 3.22 9.38
CA VAL A 511 -11.75 4.51 9.23
C VAL A 511 -12.78 4.42 8.11
N PRO A 512 -14.05 4.81 8.36
CA PRO A 512 -15.05 4.88 7.30
C PRO A 512 -14.61 5.83 6.18
N THR A 513 -14.71 5.35 4.93
CA THR A 513 -14.40 6.13 3.73
C THR A 513 -15.65 6.85 3.22
N SER A 514 -15.48 7.83 2.34
CA SER A 514 -16.61 8.49 1.66
C SER A 514 -17.41 7.49 0.82
N LEU A 515 -16.73 6.53 0.18
CA LEU A 515 -17.38 5.49 -0.61
C LEU A 515 -18.24 4.56 0.24
N LEU A 516 -17.75 4.13 1.41
CA LEU A 516 -18.54 3.33 2.35
C LEU A 516 -19.77 4.10 2.82
N ALA A 517 -19.60 5.35 3.25
CA ALA A 517 -20.69 6.19 3.73
C ALA A 517 -21.78 6.39 2.65
N LEU A 518 -21.35 6.64 1.41
CA LEU A 518 -22.27 6.81 0.28
C LEU A 518 -22.99 5.51 -0.07
N ASN A 519 -22.30 4.37 -0.07
CA ASN A 519 -22.92 3.06 -0.30
C ASN A 519 -23.96 2.72 0.77
N LEU A 520 -23.66 2.97 2.05
CA LEU A 520 -24.62 2.74 3.13
C LEU A 520 -25.87 3.63 2.99
N LYS A 521 -25.70 4.91 2.59
CA LYS A 521 -26.80 5.84 2.36
C LYS A 521 -27.69 5.40 1.20
N ARG A 522 -27.11 4.89 0.11
CA ARG A 522 -27.84 4.48 -1.11
C ARG A 522 -28.20 2.99 -1.14
N PHE A 523 -27.84 2.23 -0.11
CA PHE A 523 -28.11 0.80 -0.05
C PHE A 523 -29.61 0.43 -0.22
N PRO A 524 -30.58 1.21 0.32
CA PRO A 524 -32.00 0.92 0.11
C PRO A 524 -32.43 0.95 -1.37
N GLU A 525 -31.72 1.72 -2.19
CA GLU A 525 -31.99 1.87 -3.63
C GLU A 525 -31.19 0.86 -4.45
N SER A 526 -29.90 0.66 -4.11
CA SER A 526 -28.95 -0.17 -4.85
C SER A 526 -29.04 -1.67 -4.55
N GLY A 527 -29.47 -2.02 -3.32
CA GLY A 527 -29.49 -3.40 -2.82
C GLY A 527 -28.12 -4.06 -2.63
N ARG A 528 -27.04 -3.37 -3.03
CA ARG A 528 -25.65 -3.86 -2.93
C ARG A 528 -24.65 -2.71 -2.86
N PHE A 529 -23.45 -3.02 -2.38
CA PHE A 529 -22.31 -2.11 -2.45
C PHE A 529 -21.69 -2.12 -3.84
N MET A 530 -21.20 -0.94 -4.28
CA MET A 530 -20.62 -0.76 -5.61
C MET A 530 -19.65 0.42 -5.66
N ARG A 531 -18.99 0.57 -6.79
CA ARG A 531 -18.10 1.71 -7.08
C ARG A 531 -18.86 3.02 -7.14
N ALA A 532 -18.14 4.12 -6.89
CA ALA A 532 -18.71 5.45 -6.97
C ALA A 532 -19.30 5.77 -8.35
N GLU A 533 -18.62 5.36 -9.43
CA GLU A 533 -19.09 5.55 -10.81
C GLU A 533 -20.42 4.83 -11.07
N ALA A 534 -20.58 3.63 -10.52
CA ALA A 534 -21.82 2.90 -10.66
C ALA A 534 -22.98 3.55 -9.87
N LEU A 535 -22.67 4.12 -8.69
CA LEU A 535 -23.64 4.88 -7.90
C LEU A 535 -24.16 6.15 -8.60
N ALA A 536 -23.44 6.67 -9.59
CA ALA A 536 -23.87 7.83 -10.36
C ALA A 536 -25.08 7.55 -11.26
N HIS A 537 -25.39 6.27 -11.54
CA HIS A 537 -26.42 5.82 -12.47
C HIS A 537 -27.62 5.12 -11.79
N ILE A 538 -27.72 5.29 -10.46
CA ILE A 538 -28.86 4.79 -9.64
C ILE A 538 -29.83 5.92 -9.28
#